data_6cfd84de1511e3ad6ec29475fb626a29
#
_entry.id   6cfd84de1511e3ad6ec29475fb626a29
#
_cell.length_a   1.000
_cell.length_b   1.000
_cell.length_c   1.000
_cell.angle_alpha   90.00
_cell.angle_beta   90.00
_cell.angle_gamma   90.00
#
_symmetry.space_group_name_H-M   'P 1'
#
loop_
_entity.id
_entity.type
_entity.pdbx_description
1 polymer ?
#
loop_
_entity_poly.entity_id
_entity_poly.type
_entity_poly.pdbx_seq_one_letter_code
_entity_poly.pdbx_strand_id
1 'polypeptide(L)'
;MLSDMIQEHDEPILKHLQDVKAIFSEKDPMGFTLEFHFEPNDYFINTVLTKQYTMRSEPDETDPFSFEGPEIIKCYGCKIDWKKGKNVTVKTVKKKQKHKGSGTTRTITKTVQNDSFFNFFSPPAIPEDEETEMDEDTEALLAADFEIGHFIRERIVPRAVLYFTGEALENDDEYDEEGEEEEGGEEGDYNEDDDPDYNPQGSV
;
A
#
# COMPACT_ATOMS: atom_id res chain seq x y z
N MET A 1 3.65 -8.19 -0.78
CA MET A 1 3.03 -6.88 -0.46
C MET A 1 2.33 -6.87 0.90
N LEU A 2 1.11 -7.41 1.10
CA LEU A 2 0.41 -7.38 2.41
C LEU A 2 1.14 -8.16 3.51
N SER A 3 1.72 -9.30 3.20
CA SER A 3 2.53 -10.12 4.12
C SER A 3 3.74 -9.36 4.67
N ASP A 4 4.33 -8.49 3.87
CA ASP A 4 5.54 -7.74 4.24
C ASP A 4 5.25 -6.62 5.24
N MET A 5 3.99 -6.15 5.28
CA MET A 5 3.54 -5.15 6.24
C MET A 5 3.27 -5.73 7.63
N ILE A 6 2.94 -7.04 7.72
CA ILE A 6 2.58 -7.69 8.97
C ILE A 6 3.84 -8.15 9.67
N GLN A 7 4.04 -7.67 10.90
CA GLN A 7 5.18 -8.03 11.75
C GLN A 7 4.75 -9.05 12.80
N GLU A 8 5.69 -9.80 13.38
CA GLU A 8 5.41 -10.78 14.44
C GLU A 8 4.59 -10.20 15.60
N HIS A 9 4.82 -8.94 15.95
CA HIS A 9 4.09 -8.27 17.04
C HIS A 9 2.68 -7.82 16.65
N ASP A 10 2.33 -7.80 15.36
CA ASP A 10 0.99 -7.50 14.86
C ASP A 10 0.08 -8.74 14.89
N GLU A 11 0.64 -9.93 14.70
CA GLU A 11 -0.13 -11.18 14.62
C GLU A 11 -1.07 -11.42 15.80
N PRO A 12 -0.63 -11.25 17.08
CA PRO A 12 -1.51 -11.43 18.23
C PRO A 12 -2.70 -10.46 18.24
N ILE A 13 -2.54 -9.28 17.65
CA ILE A 13 -3.59 -8.27 17.54
C ILE A 13 -4.55 -8.62 16.40
N LEU A 14 -4.00 -9.00 15.25
CA LEU A 14 -4.78 -9.38 14.06
C LEU A 14 -5.63 -10.65 14.30
N LYS A 15 -5.28 -11.50 15.25
CA LYS A 15 -6.13 -12.63 15.67
C LYS A 15 -7.49 -12.20 16.24
N HIS A 16 -7.63 -10.95 16.66
CA HIS A 16 -8.89 -10.37 17.13
C HIS A 16 -9.71 -9.73 15.99
N LEU A 17 -9.20 -9.71 14.75
CA LEU A 17 -9.92 -9.25 13.58
C LEU A 17 -11.04 -10.23 13.24
N GLN A 18 -12.29 -9.73 13.15
CA GLN A 18 -13.48 -10.53 12.91
C GLN A 18 -13.99 -10.39 11.48
N ASP A 19 -13.87 -9.18 10.91
CA ASP A 19 -14.44 -8.87 9.60
C ASP A 19 -13.73 -7.67 8.98
N VAL A 20 -13.65 -7.66 7.63
CA VAL A 20 -13.20 -6.51 6.85
C VAL A 20 -14.26 -6.20 5.81
N LYS A 21 -14.74 -4.95 5.80
CA LYS A 21 -15.77 -4.48 4.88
C LYS A 21 -15.25 -3.37 3.99
N ALA A 22 -15.66 -3.41 2.72
CA ALA A 22 -15.48 -2.30 1.80
C ALA A 22 -16.83 -1.61 1.58
N ILE A 23 -16.96 -0.38 2.06
CA ILE A 23 -18.18 0.43 1.96
C ILE A 23 -17.96 1.49 0.88
N PHE A 24 -18.74 1.44 -0.19
CA PHE A 24 -18.65 2.38 -1.30
C PHE A 24 -19.50 3.63 -1.05
N SER A 25 -18.95 4.79 -1.42
CA SER A 25 -19.69 6.06 -1.48
C SER A 25 -19.91 6.44 -2.93
N GLU A 26 -21.18 6.50 -3.35
CA GLU A 26 -21.58 6.97 -4.69
C GLU A 26 -21.77 8.50 -4.73
N LYS A 27 -21.69 9.16 -3.57
CA LYS A 27 -21.82 10.61 -3.47
C LYS A 27 -20.47 11.28 -3.69
N ASP A 28 -20.52 12.47 -4.23
CA ASP A 28 -19.35 13.33 -4.38
C ASP A 28 -18.81 13.80 -3.00
N PRO A 29 -17.51 13.57 -2.70
CA PRO A 29 -16.54 12.85 -3.51
C PRO A 29 -16.77 11.33 -3.50
N MET A 30 -16.67 10.70 -4.67
CA MET A 30 -16.68 9.24 -4.78
C MET A 30 -15.54 8.61 -4.00
N GLY A 31 -15.74 7.40 -3.52
CA GLY A 31 -14.69 6.73 -2.77
C GLY A 31 -15.16 5.44 -2.10
N PHE A 32 -14.32 4.93 -1.22
CA PHE A 32 -14.66 3.77 -0.40
C PHE A 32 -13.99 3.87 0.97
N THR A 33 -14.58 3.18 1.93
CA THR A 33 -14.04 3.03 3.27
C THR A 33 -13.82 1.56 3.56
N LEU A 34 -12.62 1.21 3.98
CA LEU A 34 -12.31 -0.10 4.55
C LEU A 34 -12.58 -0.04 6.05
N GLU A 35 -13.42 -0.92 6.55
CA GLU A 35 -13.74 -1.08 7.97
C GLU A 35 -13.16 -2.40 8.46
N PHE A 36 -12.27 -2.34 9.43
CA PHE A 36 -11.69 -3.50 10.10
C PHE A 36 -12.36 -3.66 11.46
N HIS A 37 -13.19 -4.68 11.58
CA HIS A 37 -13.98 -4.95 12.79
C HIS A 37 -13.22 -5.90 13.72
N PHE A 38 -12.97 -5.46 14.95
CA PHE A 38 -12.27 -6.23 15.97
C PHE A 38 -13.18 -6.57 17.13
N GLU A 39 -13.00 -7.77 17.66
CA GLU A 39 -13.56 -8.09 18.98
C GLU A 39 -12.85 -7.29 20.08
N PRO A 40 -13.46 -7.17 21.28
CA PRO A 40 -12.79 -6.59 22.44
C PRO A 40 -11.45 -7.29 22.71
N ASN A 41 -10.37 -6.52 22.78
CA ASN A 41 -9.01 -7.06 22.91
C ASN A 41 -8.19 -6.28 23.95
N ASP A 42 -7.00 -6.77 24.28
CA ASP A 42 -6.13 -6.17 25.29
C ASP A 42 -5.21 -5.05 24.74
N TYR A 43 -5.30 -4.71 23.45
CA TYR A 43 -4.35 -3.82 22.78
C TYR A 43 -4.90 -2.40 22.59
N PHE A 44 -6.13 -2.25 22.15
CA PHE A 44 -6.77 -0.94 21.94
C PHE A 44 -8.27 -0.98 22.30
N ILE A 45 -8.93 0.18 22.28
CA ILE A 45 -10.31 0.33 22.72
C ILE A 45 -11.28 0.29 21.53
N ASN A 46 -10.83 0.69 20.34
CA ASN A 46 -11.66 0.73 19.14
C ASN A 46 -12.25 -0.66 18.83
N THR A 47 -13.49 -0.71 18.42
CA THR A 47 -14.13 -1.91 17.85
C THR A 47 -14.04 -1.95 16.34
N VAL A 48 -13.86 -0.79 15.70
CA VAL A 48 -13.68 -0.64 14.25
C VAL A 48 -12.53 0.32 13.99
N LEU A 49 -11.60 -0.08 13.12
CA LEU A 49 -10.58 0.79 12.56
C LEU A 49 -10.96 1.07 11.10
N THR A 50 -10.85 2.32 10.67
CA THR A 50 -11.28 2.75 9.34
C THR A 50 -10.14 3.33 8.53
N LYS A 51 -10.16 3.03 7.24
CA LYS A 51 -9.31 3.64 6.23
C LYS A 51 -10.20 4.11 5.09
N GLN A 52 -10.23 5.40 4.83
CA GLN A 52 -11.08 6.01 3.81
C GLN A 52 -10.23 6.45 2.62
N TYR A 53 -10.72 6.16 1.42
CA TYR A 53 -10.13 6.59 0.15
C TYR A 53 -11.11 7.44 -0.62
N THR A 54 -10.63 8.57 -1.12
CA THR A 54 -11.35 9.44 -2.05
C THR A 54 -10.87 9.16 -3.45
N MET A 55 -11.79 9.05 -4.40
CA MET A 55 -11.50 8.72 -5.79
C MET A 55 -11.89 9.90 -6.69
N ARG A 56 -11.11 10.11 -7.74
CA ARG A 56 -11.42 10.99 -8.86
C ARG A 56 -11.95 10.15 -10.01
N SER A 57 -13.14 10.47 -10.50
CA SER A 57 -13.78 9.77 -11.63
C SER A 57 -13.76 10.59 -12.92
N GLU A 58 -13.23 11.80 -12.86
CA GLU A 58 -13.13 12.71 -14.00
C GLU A 58 -11.69 12.77 -14.50
N PRO A 59 -11.50 12.83 -15.83
CA PRO A 59 -10.19 13.03 -16.41
C PRO A 59 -9.54 14.33 -15.92
N ASP A 60 -8.21 14.35 -15.85
CA ASP A 60 -7.47 15.59 -15.60
C ASP A 60 -7.68 16.56 -16.77
N GLU A 61 -7.97 17.84 -16.47
CA GLU A 61 -8.17 18.86 -17.52
C GLU A 61 -6.92 19.10 -18.36
N THR A 62 -5.74 18.85 -17.80
CA THR A 62 -4.45 19.07 -18.49
C THR A 62 -4.03 17.87 -19.32
N ASP A 63 -4.43 16.65 -18.94
CA ASP A 63 -4.13 15.41 -19.66
C ASP A 63 -5.32 14.43 -19.64
N PRO A 64 -6.40 14.73 -20.40
CA PRO A 64 -7.60 13.89 -20.40
C PRO A 64 -7.39 12.51 -21.05
N PHE A 65 -6.29 12.30 -21.78
CA PHE A 65 -6.00 11.03 -22.43
C PHE A 65 -5.27 10.03 -21.55
N SER A 66 -4.69 10.45 -20.41
CA SER A 66 -4.07 9.57 -19.42
C SER A 66 -5.09 8.90 -18.50
N PHE A 67 -6.38 9.26 -18.60
CA PHE A 67 -7.41 8.71 -17.71
C PHE A 67 -7.76 7.27 -18.10
N GLU A 68 -7.36 6.32 -17.24
CA GLU A 68 -7.65 4.88 -17.38
C GLU A 68 -8.83 4.41 -16.52
N GLY A 69 -9.52 5.30 -15.85
CA GLY A 69 -10.64 5.02 -14.96
C GLY A 69 -10.52 5.73 -13.60
N PRO A 70 -11.42 5.43 -12.65
CA PRO A 70 -11.41 6.07 -11.34
C PRO A 70 -10.11 5.81 -10.57
N GLU A 71 -9.42 6.87 -10.16
CA GLU A 71 -8.15 6.84 -9.45
C GLU A 71 -8.31 7.26 -8.00
N ILE A 72 -7.58 6.63 -7.07
CA ILE A 72 -7.50 7.08 -5.67
C ILE A 72 -6.59 8.32 -5.61
N ILE A 73 -7.14 9.42 -5.08
CA ILE A 73 -6.42 10.70 -4.97
C ILE A 73 -6.07 11.08 -3.54
N LYS A 74 -6.84 10.61 -2.54
CA LYS A 74 -6.61 10.92 -1.13
C LYS A 74 -6.94 9.72 -0.26
N CYS A 75 -6.24 9.59 0.86
CA CYS A 75 -6.58 8.62 1.89
C CYS A 75 -6.57 9.25 3.28
N TYR A 76 -7.41 8.72 4.15
CA TYR A 76 -7.52 9.12 5.54
C TYR A 76 -7.58 7.87 6.41
N GLY A 77 -6.78 7.85 7.46
CA GLY A 77 -6.83 6.80 8.46
C GLY A 77 -7.71 7.18 9.65
N CYS A 78 -7.60 6.41 10.71
CA CYS A 78 -8.27 6.69 11.98
C CYS A 78 -7.27 6.65 13.13
N LYS A 79 -7.64 7.33 14.22
CA LYS A 79 -6.87 7.26 15.45
C LYS A 79 -7.11 5.92 16.15
N ILE A 80 -6.05 5.21 16.47
CA ILE A 80 -6.10 4.01 17.30
C ILE A 80 -5.90 4.40 18.77
N ASP A 81 -6.88 4.09 19.60
CA ASP A 81 -6.83 4.37 21.04
C ASP A 81 -6.17 3.19 21.78
N TRP A 82 -4.85 3.15 21.68
CA TRP A 82 -4.01 2.13 22.30
C TRP A 82 -4.11 2.10 23.82
N LYS A 83 -4.24 0.92 24.39
CA LYS A 83 -4.10 0.72 25.83
C LYS A 83 -2.67 0.96 26.27
N LYS A 84 -2.47 1.29 27.53
CA LYS A 84 -1.15 1.67 28.07
C LYS A 84 -0.11 0.58 27.81
N GLY A 85 0.96 0.96 27.10
CA GLY A 85 2.10 0.08 26.78
C GLY A 85 1.82 -0.98 25.73
N LYS A 86 0.71 -0.87 24.98
CA LYS A 86 0.29 -1.82 23.94
C LYS A 86 0.47 -1.29 22.51
N ASN A 87 0.89 -0.04 22.35
CA ASN A 87 1.13 0.53 21.04
C ASN A 87 2.34 -0.11 20.36
N VAL A 88 2.10 -0.88 19.29
CA VAL A 88 3.12 -1.61 18.53
C VAL A 88 3.75 -0.76 17.41
N THR A 89 3.13 0.38 17.06
CA THR A 89 3.66 1.29 16.04
C THR A 89 4.84 2.12 16.53
N VAL A 90 5.21 1.97 17.79
CA VAL A 90 6.35 2.65 18.40
C VAL A 90 7.16 1.70 19.25
N LYS A 91 8.47 1.89 19.25
CA LYS A 91 9.40 1.16 20.13
C LYS A 91 10.25 2.09 20.96
N THR A 92 10.64 1.58 22.12
CA THR A 92 11.47 2.32 23.05
C THR A 92 12.94 1.93 22.89
N VAL A 93 13.78 2.89 22.50
CA VAL A 93 15.22 2.69 22.35
C VAL A 93 15.97 3.38 23.48
N LYS A 94 16.84 2.64 24.16
CA LYS A 94 17.73 3.17 25.20
C LYS A 94 19.05 3.62 24.56
N LYS A 95 19.32 4.94 24.54
CA LYS A 95 20.60 5.51 24.10
C LYS A 95 21.45 5.86 25.31
N LYS A 96 22.69 5.35 25.33
CA LYS A 96 23.69 5.75 26.33
C LYS A 96 24.35 7.05 25.86
N GLN A 97 24.19 8.11 26.61
CA GLN A 97 24.82 9.40 26.34
C GLN A 97 25.96 9.63 27.34
N LYS A 98 27.20 9.75 26.85
CA LYS A 98 28.38 10.14 27.66
C LYS A 98 28.39 11.64 27.84
N HIS A 99 28.48 12.09 29.08
CA HIS A 99 28.69 13.51 29.39
C HIS A 99 30.12 13.88 29.06
N LYS A 100 30.32 14.92 28.25
CA LYS A 100 31.66 15.37 27.76
C LYS A 100 32.64 15.81 28.84
N GLY A 101 32.19 16.05 30.10
CA GLY A 101 33.02 16.60 31.15
C GLY A 101 33.17 15.76 32.41
N SER A 102 32.32 14.76 32.67
CA SER A 102 32.35 14.01 33.94
C SER A 102 32.49 12.48 33.80
N GLY A 103 32.60 11.95 32.58
CA GLY A 103 32.72 10.51 32.37
C GLY A 103 31.45 9.69 32.71
N THR A 104 30.43 10.32 33.30
CA THR A 104 29.16 9.68 33.67
C THR A 104 28.32 9.36 32.43
N THR A 105 27.87 8.12 32.36
CA THR A 105 26.97 7.66 31.30
C THR A 105 25.52 7.77 31.76
N ARG A 106 24.72 8.60 31.08
CA ARG A 106 23.28 8.72 31.30
C ARG A 106 22.53 7.86 30.23
N THR A 107 21.61 7.02 30.67
CA THR A 107 20.73 6.33 29.75
C THR A 107 19.50 7.18 29.48
N ILE A 108 19.31 7.57 28.21
CA ILE A 108 18.13 8.29 27.75
C ILE A 108 17.24 7.29 27.01
N THR A 109 15.99 7.26 27.38
CA THR A 109 14.95 6.46 26.71
C THR A 109 14.28 7.33 25.67
N LYS A 110 14.30 6.91 24.40
CA LYS A 110 13.64 7.60 23.29
C LYS A 110 12.63 6.66 22.64
N THR A 111 11.42 7.15 22.45
CA THR A 111 10.40 6.46 21.64
C THR A 111 10.67 6.77 20.16
N VAL A 112 10.72 5.76 19.32
CA VAL A 112 10.90 5.85 17.87
C VAL A 112 9.81 5.07 17.16
N GLN A 113 9.55 5.41 15.92
CA GLN A 113 8.63 4.66 15.05
C GLN A 113 9.07 3.20 14.95
N ASN A 114 8.11 2.32 14.83
CA ASN A 114 8.31 0.88 14.62
C ASN A 114 7.46 0.43 13.45
N ASP A 115 7.99 -0.50 12.66
CA ASP A 115 7.27 -1.10 11.55
C ASP A 115 6.12 -1.94 12.10
N SER A 116 4.93 -1.77 11.53
CA SER A 116 3.70 -2.43 11.97
C SER A 116 2.62 -2.26 10.91
N PHE A 117 1.80 -3.29 10.72
CA PHE A 117 0.57 -3.19 9.91
C PHE A 117 -0.32 -2.02 10.34
N PHE A 118 -0.36 -1.70 11.63
CA PHE A 118 -1.20 -0.63 12.17
C PHE A 118 -0.77 0.78 11.76
N ASN A 119 0.40 0.95 11.16
CA ASN A 119 0.80 2.20 10.50
C ASN A 119 -0.09 2.54 9.29
N PHE A 120 -0.74 1.54 8.70
CA PHE A 120 -1.73 1.69 7.64
C PHE A 120 -2.86 2.66 7.98
N PHE A 121 -3.22 2.77 9.26
CA PHE A 121 -4.26 3.68 9.76
C PHE A 121 -3.73 5.09 10.05
N SER A 122 -2.46 5.37 9.80
CA SER A 122 -1.83 6.68 9.99
C SER A 122 -1.01 7.07 8.75
N PRO A 123 -1.66 7.22 7.58
CA PRO A 123 -0.97 7.58 6.35
C PRO A 123 -0.34 8.97 6.45
N PRO A 124 0.65 9.29 5.61
CA PRO A 124 1.16 10.64 5.48
C PRO A 124 0.04 11.63 5.15
N ALA A 125 0.14 12.85 5.68
CA ALA A 125 -0.80 13.91 5.34
C ALA A 125 -0.54 14.40 3.91
N ILE A 126 -1.58 14.46 3.11
CA ILE A 126 -1.53 15.06 1.78
C ILE A 126 -1.74 16.57 1.94
N PRO A 127 -0.86 17.44 1.41
CA PRO A 127 -1.04 18.87 1.44
C PRO A 127 -2.38 19.28 0.82
N GLU A 128 -3.06 20.25 1.42
CA GLU A 128 -4.31 20.78 0.87
C GLU A 128 -4.07 21.69 -0.34
N ASP A 129 -2.89 22.35 -0.39
CA ASP A 129 -2.48 23.21 -1.49
C ASP A 129 -1.80 22.37 -2.58
N GLU A 130 -2.36 22.38 -3.78
CA GLU A 130 -1.81 21.70 -4.97
C GLU A 130 -0.46 22.28 -5.43
N GLU A 131 -0.10 23.50 -4.99
CA GLU A 131 1.21 24.11 -5.25
C GLU A 131 2.33 23.58 -4.35
N THR A 132 2.00 22.82 -3.30
CA THR A 132 3.00 22.24 -2.40
C THR A 132 3.45 20.89 -2.94
N GLU A 133 4.63 20.85 -3.55
CA GLU A 133 5.26 19.60 -3.97
C GLU A 133 5.48 18.68 -2.75
N MET A 134 5.04 17.45 -2.86
CA MET A 134 5.38 16.40 -1.89
C MET A 134 6.81 15.94 -2.16
N ASP A 135 7.49 15.47 -1.12
CA ASP A 135 8.77 14.80 -1.29
C ASP A 135 8.55 13.39 -1.86
N GLU A 136 9.53 12.90 -2.64
CA GLU A 136 9.48 11.62 -3.33
C GLU A 136 9.19 10.43 -2.38
N ASP A 137 9.70 10.48 -1.14
CA ASP A 137 9.46 9.43 -0.14
C ASP A 137 7.99 9.39 0.29
N THR A 138 7.36 10.56 0.47
CA THR A 138 5.93 10.68 0.81
C THR A 138 5.05 10.23 -0.34
N GLU A 139 5.38 10.57 -1.58
CA GLU A 139 4.66 10.10 -2.77
C GLU A 139 4.72 8.58 -2.90
N ALA A 140 5.90 7.99 -2.73
CA ALA A 140 6.07 6.53 -2.77
C ALA A 140 5.27 5.82 -1.67
N LEU A 141 5.23 6.38 -0.45
CA LEU A 141 4.43 5.84 0.65
C LEU A 141 2.93 5.90 0.36
N LEU A 142 2.45 6.99 -0.24
CA LEU A 142 1.03 7.13 -0.62
C LEU A 142 0.66 6.20 -1.77
N ALA A 143 1.52 6.05 -2.77
CA ALA A 143 1.32 5.12 -3.87
C ALA A 143 1.18 3.68 -3.35
N ALA A 144 2.11 3.23 -2.49
CA ALA A 144 2.03 1.93 -1.85
C ALA A 144 0.77 1.76 -0.98
N ASP A 145 0.35 2.81 -0.26
CA ASP A 145 -0.89 2.81 0.53
C ASP A 145 -2.14 2.62 -0.37
N PHE A 146 -2.17 3.30 -1.53
CA PHE A 146 -3.27 3.20 -2.49
C PHE A 146 -3.35 1.80 -3.12
N GLU A 147 -2.21 1.21 -3.49
CA GLU A 147 -2.14 -0.16 -3.99
C GLU A 147 -2.68 -1.16 -2.97
N ILE A 148 -2.29 -1.01 -1.70
CA ILE A 148 -2.77 -1.87 -0.62
C ILE A 148 -4.27 -1.72 -0.41
N GLY A 149 -4.78 -0.48 -0.39
CA GLY A 149 -6.20 -0.20 -0.26
C GLY A 149 -7.03 -0.82 -1.39
N HIS A 150 -6.54 -0.69 -2.62
CA HIS A 150 -7.13 -1.29 -3.81
C HIS A 150 -7.10 -2.82 -3.75
N PHE A 151 -5.96 -3.41 -3.40
CA PHE A 151 -5.80 -4.86 -3.27
C PHE A 151 -6.74 -5.47 -2.22
N ILE A 152 -6.87 -4.83 -1.05
CA ILE A 152 -7.80 -5.29 -0.01
C ILE A 152 -9.24 -5.26 -0.54
N ARG A 153 -9.64 -4.16 -1.22
CA ARG A 153 -10.99 -4.00 -1.77
C ARG A 153 -11.32 -5.01 -2.86
N GLU A 154 -10.42 -5.18 -3.84
CA GLU A 154 -10.67 -5.92 -5.08
C GLU A 154 -10.34 -7.41 -4.97
N ARG A 155 -9.35 -7.75 -4.17
CA ARG A 155 -8.83 -9.12 -4.08
C ARG A 155 -9.18 -9.79 -2.75
N ILE A 156 -8.88 -9.16 -1.62
CA ILE A 156 -9.00 -9.80 -0.31
C ILE A 156 -10.45 -9.91 0.14
N VAL A 157 -11.20 -8.80 0.16
CA VAL A 157 -12.58 -8.79 0.68
C VAL A 157 -13.50 -9.71 -0.13
N PRO A 158 -13.53 -9.67 -1.49
CA PRO A 158 -14.40 -10.54 -2.28
C PRO A 158 -14.02 -12.02 -2.25
N ARG A 159 -12.73 -12.33 -1.97
CA ARG A 159 -12.19 -13.68 -2.01
C ARG A 159 -11.73 -14.20 -0.64
N ALA A 160 -12.17 -13.58 0.44
CA ALA A 160 -11.71 -13.91 1.79
C ALA A 160 -11.85 -15.40 2.14
N VAL A 161 -12.92 -16.04 1.66
CA VAL A 161 -13.15 -17.49 1.88
C VAL A 161 -12.09 -18.32 1.17
N LEU A 162 -11.70 -17.96 -0.06
CA LEU A 162 -10.68 -18.70 -0.83
C LEU A 162 -9.29 -18.57 -0.19
N TYR A 163 -8.97 -17.39 0.36
CA TYR A 163 -7.75 -17.21 1.14
C TYR A 163 -7.77 -18.05 2.43
N PHE A 164 -8.92 -18.13 3.10
CA PHE A 164 -9.07 -18.93 4.31
C PHE A 164 -8.93 -20.44 4.04
N THR A 165 -9.47 -20.93 2.93
CA THR A 165 -9.36 -22.35 2.53
C THR A 165 -8.04 -22.70 1.87
N GLY A 166 -7.24 -21.71 1.48
CA GLY A 166 -5.97 -21.87 0.75
C GLY A 166 -6.12 -21.93 -0.78
N GLU A 167 -7.33 -22.00 -1.30
CA GLU A 167 -7.60 -22.10 -2.75
C GLU A 167 -7.14 -20.87 -3.54
N ALA A 168 -7.12 -19.68 -2.93
CA ALA A 168 -6.65 -18.45 -3.59
C ALA A 168 -5.13 -18.46 -3.82
N LEU A 169 -4.37 -19.14 -2.98
CA LEU A 169 -2.90 -19.23 -3.13
C LEU A 169 -2.51 -20.10 -4.33
N GLU A 170 -3.26 -21.20 -4.56
CA GLU A 170 -3.04 -22.09 -5.70
C GLU A 170 -3.37 -21.40 -7.04
N ASN A 171 -4.39 -20.54 -7.06
CA ASN A 171 -4.78 -19.81 -8.27
C ASN A 171 -3.86 -18.63 -8.59
N ASP A 172 -3.28 -17.95 -7.59
CA ASP A 172 -2.35 -16.85 -7.82
C ASP A 172 -1.05 -17.38 -8.46
N ASP A 173 -0.58 -18.60 -8.07
CA ASP A 173 0.59 -19.24 -8.68
C ASP A 173 0.32 -19.63 -10.17
N GLU A 174 -0.90 -20.04 -10.54
CA GLU A 174 -1.27 -20.33 -11.93
C GLU A 174 -1.29 -19.07 -12.83
N TYR A 175 -1.73 -17.92 -12.30
CA TYR A 175 -1.76 -16.66 -13.09
C TYR A 175 -0.37 -16.07 -13.29
N ASP A 176 0.56 -16.24 -12.35
CA ASP A 176 1.94 -15.81 -12.51
C ASP A 176 2.69 -16.68 -13.54
N GLU A 177 2.43 -17.99 -13.59
CA GLU A 177 3.00 -18.89 -14.62
C GLU A 177 2.45 -18.59 -16.03
N GLU A 178 1.14 -18.29 -16.19
CA GLU A 178 0.57 -17.92 -17.49
C GLU A 178 1.07 -16.55 -17.99
N GLY A 179 1.36 -15.62 -17.11
CA GLY A 179 1.90 -14.30 -17.44
C GLY A 179 3.36 -14.34 -17.91
N GLU A 180 4.18 -15.27 -17.41
CA GLU A 180 5.57 -15.45 -17.84
C GLU A 180 5.68 -16.19 -19.19
N GLU A 181 4.68 -17.03 -19.56
CA GLU A 181 4.68 -17.72 -20.86
C GLU A 181 4.27 -16.81 -22.04
N GLU A 182 3.49 -15.75 -21.83
CA GLU A 182 3.09 -14.81 -22.89
C GLU A 182 4.17 -13.78 -23.24
N GLU A 183 5.08 -13.42 -22.34
CA GLU A 183 6.20 -12.50 -22.63
C GLU A 183 7.42 -13.17 -23.31
N GLY A 184 7.45 -14.50 -23.43
CA GLY A 184 8.56 -15.27 -23.98
C GLY A 184 8.52 -15.58 -25.48
N GLY A 185 7.54 -15.10 -26.22
CA GLY A 185 7.33 -15.55 -27.59
C GLY A 185 7.12 -14.49 -28.64
N GLU A 186 8.11 -13.67 -29.00
CA GLU A 186 8.29 -13.12 -30.36
C GLU A 186 9.62 -12.34 -30.48
N GLU A 187 10.76 -13.00 -30.38
CA GLU A 187 11.93 -12.57 -31.12
C GLU A 187 11.80 -13.08 -32.56
N GLY A 188 11.05 -12.34 -33.36
CA GLY A 188 11.01 -12.49 -34.81
C GLY A 188 12.35 -12.14 -35.39
N ASP A 189 13.09 -13.14 -35.87
CA ASP A 189 14.27 -13.04 -36.71
C ASP A 189 13.88 -12.33 -38.02
N TYR A 190 14.06 -11.02 -38.07
CA TYR A 190 13.95 -10.25 -39.29
C TYR A 190 15.28 -10.39 -40.06
N ASN A 191 15.33 -11.36 -40.99
CA ASN A 191 16.35 -11.40 -42.03
C ASN A 191 16.23 -10.19 -42.93
N GLU A 192 17.21 -9.29 -42.88
CA GLU A 192 17.36 -8.04 -43.68
C GLU A 192 17.68 -8.28 -45.18
N ASP A 193 17.55 -9.50 -45.71
CA ASP A 193 18.05 -9.85 -47.06
C ASP A 193 16.99 -10.04 -48.14
N ASP A 194 15.72 -9.64 -47.96
CA ASP A 194 14.70 -9.83 -49.00
C ASP A 194 13.89 -8.56 -49.29
N ASP A 195 14.59 -7.45 -49.67
CA ASP A 195 13.99 -6.30 -50.36
C ASP A 195 14.31 -6.36 -51.84
N PRO A 196 13.38 -6.78 -52.71
CA PRO A 196 13.61 -6.89 -54.15
C PRO A 196 13.73 -5.54 -54.91
N ASP A 197 13.60 -4.41 -54.23
CA ASP A 197 13.66 -3.08 -54.84
C ASP A 197 14.96 -2.30 -54.51
N TYR A 198 15.94 -2.85 -53.84
CA TYR A 198 17.21 -2.21 -53.60
C TYR A 198 18.16 -2.33 -54.81
N ASN A 199 18.22 -1.24 -55.60
CA ASN A 199 19.16 -1.08 -56.75
C ASN A 199 20.31 -0.14 -56.39
N PRO A 200 21.55 -0.63 -56.16
CA PRO A 200 22.68 0.22 -55.76
C PRO A 200 23.47 0.87 -56.90
N GLN A 201 22.90 1.01 -58.11
CA GLN A 201 23.56 1.69 -59.20
C GLN A 201 22.75 2.90 -59.75
N GLY A 202 23.10 4.07 -59.25
CA GLY A 202 22.56 5.35 -59.75
C GLY A 202 23.39 6.52 -59.31
N SER A 203 24.68 6.57 -59.74
CA SER A 203 25.51 7.77 -59.66
C SER A 203 26.10 8.05 -61.02
N VAL A 204 25.62 9.05 -61.71
CA VAL A 204 26.36 9.95 -62.60
C VAL A 204 25.71 11.32 -62.48
#